data_062dbf0c1f834880ff3d6b038c090baf
#
_entry.id   062dbf0c1f834880ff3d6b038c090baf
#
_cell.length_a   1.000
_cell.length_b   1.000
_cell.length_c   1.000
_cell.angle_alpha   90.00
_cell.angle_beta   90.00
_cell.angle_gamma   90.00
#
_symmetry.space_group_name_H-M   'P 1'
#
loop_
_entity.id
_entity.type
_entity.pdbx_description
1 polymer ?
#
loop_
_entity_poly.entity_id
_entity_poly.type
_entity_poly.pdbx_seq_one_letter_code
_entity_poly.pdbx_strand_id
1 'polypeptide(L)'
;MKKTQKKIVNTAIDLFNKRGVGNVRLQDIAEQAEISQGNISYHYKTKKDLMEAVLSYMKTERAEVKSTMQSLIVTTDVVGIITNYLRLQIGCRFFFRDILEIINLVPSAKKHFEKQIDDVINFNKKAINLSIQKGFMIKEPHEGHYNLFVQNVWAILHSWLTKREVLGNRKVSLDDAVLAVLEMHFLYLTKKGKGLYYDWKEQIPKMVQGKFIII
;
A
#
# COMPACT_ATOMS: atom_id res chain seq x y z
N MET A 1 -1.72 18.99 -13.34
CA MET A 1 -1.52 18.23 -14.61
C MET A 1 -2.59 18.63 -15.62
N LYS A 2 -2.24 18.77 -16.94
CA LYS A 2 -3.21 18.98 -18.04
C LYS A 2 -4.06 17.72 -18.26
N LYS A 3 -5.28 17.85 -18.81
CA LYS A 3 -6.22 16.73 -19.03
C LYS A 3 -5.59 15.53 -19.76
N THR A 4 -4.84 15.77 -20.84
CA THR A 4 -4.15 14.73 -21.61
C THR A 4 -3.06 14.03 -20.80
N GLN A 5 -2.25 14.77 -20.05
CA GLN A 5 -1.23 14.18 -19.19
C GLN A 5 -1.84 13.28 -18.12
N LYS A 6 -2.97 13.70 -17.51
CA LYS A 6 -3.68 12.87 -16.52
C LYS A 6 -4.21 11.58 -17.17
N LYS A 7 -4.76 11.66 -18.40
CA LYS A 7 -5.19 10.48 -19.16
C LYS A 7 -4.03 9.52 -19.38
N ILE A 8 -2.86 10.00 -19.86
CA ILE A 8 -1.68 9.18 -20.10
C ILE A 8 -1.20 8.50 -18.82
N VAL A 9 -1.08 9.25 -17.73
CA VAL A 9 -0.60 8.72 -16.43
C VAL A 9 -1.55 7.65 -15.88
N ASN A 10 -2.86 7.87 -15.92
CA ASN A 10 -3.83 6.87 -15.45
C ASN A 10 -3.80 5.61 -16.31
N THR A 11 -3.74 5.75 -17.65
CA THR A 11 -3.58 4.61 -18.57
C THR A 11 -2.29 3.83 -18.30
N ALA A 12 -1.18 4.53 -18.01
CA ALA A 12 0.08 3.89 -17.64
C ALA A 12 -0.04 3.09 -16.35
N ILE A 13 -0.67 3.65 -15.31
CA ILE A 13 -0.92 2.96 -14.03
C ILE A 13 -1.73 1.69 -14.26
N ASP A 14 -2.80 1.75 -15.05
CA ASP A 14 -3.64 0.58 -15.37
C ASP A 14 -2.86 -0.51 -16.10
N LEU A 15 -2.05 -0.15 -17.09
CA LEU A 15 -1.23 -1.09 -17.85
C LEU A 15 -0.12 -1.68 -16.98
N PHE A 16 0.57 -0.88 -16.17
CA PHE A 16 1.60 -1.35 -15.23
C PHE A 16 1.00 -2.32 -14.21
N ASN A 17 -0.19 -2.02 -13.68
CA ASN A 17 -0.90 -2.93 -12.79
C ASN A 17 -1.23 -4.27 -13.45
N LYS A 18 -1.62 -4.27 -14.72
CA LYS A 18 -2.04 -5.47 -15.46
C LYS A 18 -0.86 -6.31 -15.93
N ARG A 19 0.20 -5.67 -16.49
CA ARG A 19 1.27 -6.34 -17.23
C ARG A 19 2.64 -6.29 -16.57
N GLY A 20 2.82 -5.47 -15.52
CA GLY A 20 4.14 -5.14 -14.96
C GLY A 20 4.82 -4.00 -15.70
N VAL A 21 5.72 -3.31 -14.99
CA VAL A 21 6.43 -2.16 -15.56
C VAL A 21 7.28 -2.58 -16.77
N GLY A 22 8.00 -3.71 -16.71
CA GLY A 22 8.87 -4.19 -17.79
C GLY A 22 8.18 -4.43 -19.11
N ASN A 23 6.98 -4.96 -19.04
CA ASN A 23 6.23 -5.43 -20.20
C ASN A 23 5.37 -4.35 -20.88
N VAL A 24 5.44 -3.10 -20.46
CA VAL A 24 4.66 -1.99 -21.04
C VAL A 24 5.59 -0.99 -21.73
N ARG A 25 5.29 -0.68 -22.99
CA ARG A 25 6.00 0.32 -23.81
C ARG A 25 5.15 1.59 -23.92
N LEU A 26 5.78 2.72 -24.31
CA LEU A 26 5.03 3.97 -24.56
C LEU A 26 3.98 3.79 -25.65
N GLN A 27 4.25 2.92 -26.65
CA GLN A 27 3.30 2.58 -27.70
C GLN A 27 2.01 1.94 -27.16
N ASP A 28 2.13 0.98 -26.24
CA ASP A 28 0.98 0.32 -25.62
C ASP A 28 0.10 1.33 -24.88
N ILE A 29 0.76 2.31 -24.23
CA ILE A 29 0.05 3.37 -23.50
C ILE A 29 -0.64 4.33 -24.47
N ALA A 30 0.01 4.71 -25.58
CA ALA A 30 -0.59 5.57 -26.58
C ALA A 30 -1.83 4.92 -27.21
N GLU A 31 -1.72 3.64 -27.58
CA GLU A 31 -2.82 2.85 -28.13
C GLU A 31 -3.99 2.75 -27.14
N GLN A 32 -3.71 2.34 -25.91
CA GLN A 32 -4.76 2.20 -24.87
C GLN A 32 -5.38 3.55 -24.47
N ALA A 33 -4.60 4.63 -24.56
CA ALA A 33 -5.09 5.99 -24.32
C ALA A 33 -5.76 6.63 -25.56
N GLU A 34 -5.82 5.92 -26.69
CA GLU A 34 -6.39 6.43 -27.95
C GLU A 34 -5.78 7.77 -28.37
N ILE A 35 -4.44 7.86 -28.31
CA ILE A 35 -3.68 9.03 -28.76
C ILE A 35 -2.57 8.61 -29.73
N SER A 36 -2.10 9.55 -30.56
CA SER A 36 -1.01 9.26 -31.47
C SER A 36 0.33 9.10 -30.74
N GLN A 37 1.25 8.34 -31.35
CA GLN A 37 2.64 8.21 -30.90
C GLN A 37 3.35 9.57 -30.76
N GLY A 38 3.09 10.50 -31.68
CA GLY A 38 3.63 11.86 -31.61
C GLY A 38 3.11 12.61 -30.38
N ASN A 39 1.85 12.40 -30.01
CA ASN A 39 1.25 13.05 -28.85
C ASN A 39 1.87 12.54 -27.52
N ILE A 40 2.03 11.21 -27.36
CA ILE A 40 2.69 10.71 -26.14
C ILE A 40 4.15 11.15 -26.07
N SER A 41 4.89 11.11 -27.19
CA SER A 41 6.30 11.55 -27.25
C SER A 41 6.48 13.05 -27.00
N TYR A 42 5.47 13.87 -27.32
CA TYR A 42 5.43 15.29 -26.97
C TYR A 42 5.38 15.51 -25.45
N HIS A 43 4.64 14.68 -24.73
CA HIS A 43 4.48 14.78 -23.28
C HIS A 43 5.60 14.05 -22.51
N TYR A 44 5.98 12.88 -22.98
CA TYR A 44 6.95 11.99 -22.33
C TYR A 44 7.86 11.36 -23.39
N LYS A 45 9.11 11.82 -23.48
CA LYS A 45 10.07 11.33 -24.48
C LYS A 45 10.49 9.90 -24.22
N THR A 46 10.56 9.50 -22.97
CA THR A 46 11.00 8.17 -22.53
C THR A 46 10.03 7.57 -21.51
N LYS A 47 10.10 6.25 -21.35
CA LYS A 47 9.37 5.55 -20.28
C LYS A 47 9.81 6.03 -18.89
N LYS A 48 11.07 6.46 -18.74
CA LYS A 48 11.58 7.07 -17.52
C LYS A 48 10.81 8.35 -17.19
N ASP A 49 10.67 9.27 -18.15
CA ASP A 49 9.96 10.55 -17.94
C ASP A 49 8.50 10.31 -17.53
N LEU A 50 7.86 9.32 -18.17
CA LEU A 50 6.51 8.94 -17.79
C LEU A 50 6.45 8.32 -16.38
N MET A 51 7.40 7.45 -16.02
CA MET A 51 7.44 6.86 -14.69
C MET A 51 7.67 7.92 -13.61
N GLU A 52 8.53 8.91 -13.85
CA GLU A 52 8.72 10.06 -12.94
C GLU A 52 7.41 10.83 -12.74
N ALA A 53 6.63 11.05 -13.81
CA ALA A 53 5.32 11.69 -13.72
C ALA A 53 4.30 10.82 -12.97
N VAL A 54 4.30 9.50 -13.18
CA VAL A 54 3.46 8.55 -12.43
C VAL A 54 3.78 8.60 -10.93
N LEU A 55 5.07 8.53 -10.56
CA LEU A 55 5.48 8.60 -9.16
C LEU A 55 5.11 9.94 -8.50
N SER A 56 5.26 11.04 -9.23
CA SER A 56 4.84 12.37 -8.77
C SER A 56 3.33 12.47 -8.55
N TYR A 57 2.54 11.95 -9.49
CA TYR A 57 1.08 11.89 -9.38
C TYR A 57 0.63 11.08 -8.18
N MET A 58 1.17 9.87 -8.03
CA MET A 58 0.87 9.00 -6.89
C MET A 58 1.23 9.65 -5.54
N LYS A 59 2.30 10.44 -5.48
CA LYS A 59 2.67 11.17 -4.25
C LYS A 59 1.60 12.20 -3.86
N THR A 60 1.01 12.87 -4.82
CA THR A 60 -0.06 13.87 -4.59
C THR A 60 -1.33 13.18 -4.08
N GLU A 61 -1.78 12.14 -4.75
CA GLU A 61 -2.99 11.38 -4.36
C GLU A 61 -2.84 10.71 -2.98
N ARG A 62 -1.62 10.28 -2.62
CA ARG A 62 -1.32 9.68 -1.30
C ARG A 62 -1.39 10.65 -0.13
N ALA A 63 -1.34 11.94 -0.35
CA ALA A 63 -1.45 12.91 0.74
C ALA A 63 -2.80 12.78 1.46
N GLU A 64 -3.89 12.52 0.73
CA GLU A 64 -5.22 12.28 1.29
C GLU A 64 -5.27 10.96 2.10
N VAL A 65 -4.67 9.89 1.56
CA VAL A 65 -4.57 8.59 2.26
C VAL A 65 -3.81 8.74 3.58
N LYS A 66 -2.72 9.52 3.60
CA LYS A 66 -1.93 9.75 4.82
C LYS A 66 -2.75 10.46 5.90
N SER A 67 -3.59 11.42 5.53
CA SER A 67 -4.51 12.11 6.47
C SER A 67 -5.51 11.14 7.08
N THR A 68 -6.13 10.29 6.27
CA THR A 68 -7.08 9.26 6.72
C THR A 68 -6.39 8.27 7.67
N MET A 69 -5.18 7.81 7.34
CA MET A 69 -4.42 6.89 8.18
C MET A 69 -4.09 7.49 9.55
N GLN A 70 -3.79 8.79 9.62
CA GLN A 70 -3.54 9.47 10.90
C GLN A 70 -4.79 9.52 11.79
N SER A 71 -5.97 9.73 11.23
CA SER A 71 -7.22 9.71 11.99
C SER A 71 -7.52 8.32 12.56
N LEU A 72 -7.25 7.27 11.80
CA LEU A 72 -7.45 5.87 12.24
C LEU A 72 -6.54 5.48 13.41
N ILE A 73 -5.32 6.02 13.50
CA ILE A 73 -4.46 5.82 14.68
C ILE A 73 -5.11 6.39 15.94
N VAL A 74 -5.65 7.59 15.85
CA VAL A 74 -6.26 8.25 17.01
C VAL A 74 -7.45 7.45 17.55
N THR A 75 -8.22 6.86 16.65
CA THR A 75 -9.36 5.99 17.01
C THR A 75 -8.95 4.56 17.38
N THR A 76 -7.67 4.19 17.21
CA THR A 76 -7.16 2.82 17.39
C THR A 76 -7.84 1.79 16.48
N ASP A 77 -8.30 2.23 15.32
CA ASP A 77 -8.90 1.35 14.30
C ASP A 77 -7.83 0.59 13.51
N VAL A 78 -7.29 -0.46 14.11
CA VAL A 78 -6.23 -1.29 13.51
C VAL A 78 -6.72 -1.97 12.24
N VAL A 79 -7.96 -2.43 12.20
CA VAL A 79 -8.57 -3.09 11.02
C VAL A 79 -8.66 -2.11 9.87
N GLY A 80 -9.15 -0.89 10.12
CA GLY A 80 -9.20 0.17 9.11
C GLY A 80 -7.83 0.54 8.56
N ILE A 81 -6.81 0.62 9.43
CA ILE A 81 -5.41 0.88 9.04
C ILE A 81 -4.92 -0.19 8.06
N ILE A 82 -5.02 -1.47 8.44
CA ILE A 82 -4.54 -2.59 7.63
C ILE A 82 -5.33 -2.67 6.32
N THR A 83 -6.65 -2.57 6.39
CA THR A 83 -7.54 -2.65 5.21
C THR A 83 -7.22 -1.55 4.20
N ASN A 84 -7.03 -0.30 4.64
CA ASN A 84 -6.68 0.79 3.74
C ASN A 84 -5.29 0.61 3.12
N TYR A 85 -4.31 0.10 3.88
CA TYR A 85 -3.00 -0.21 3.33
C TYR A 85 -3.05 -1.30 2.25
N LEU A 86 -3.81 -2.38 2.48
CA LEU A 86 -3.99 -3.46 1.51
C LEU A 86 -4.76 -3.01 0.26
N ARG A 87 -5.75 -2.15 0.41
CA ARG A 87 -6.47 -1.53 -0.72
C ARG A 87 -5.53 -0.68 -1.58
N LEU A 88 -4.66 0.11 -0.95
CA LEU A 88 -3.64 0.87 -1.65
C LEU A 88 -2.70 -0.05 -2.45
N GLN A 89 -2.30 -1.19 -1.87
CA GLN A 89 -1.47 -2.17 -2.58
C GLN A 89 -2.20 -2.76 -3.81
N ILE A 90 -3.49 -3.04 -3.71
CA ILE A 90 -4.28 -3.55 -4.84
C ILE A 90 -4.40 -2.50 -5.94
N GLY A 91 -4.70 -1.26 -5.59
CA GLY A 91 -4.87 -0.15 -6.54
C GLY A 91 -3.58 0.21 -7.29
N CYS A 92 -2.43 0.05 -6.63
CA CYS A 92 -1.11 0.38 -7.18
C CYS A 92 -0.17 -0.81 -7.13
N ARG A 93 -0.64 -2.01 -7.55
CA ARG A 93 0.11 -3.27 -7.39
C ARG A 93 1.48 -3.25 -8.05
N PHE A 94 1.64 -2.61 -9.21
CA PHE A 94 2.93 -2.47 -9.88
C PHE A 94 3.97 -1.79 -8.98
N PHE A 95 3.54 -0.80 -8.20
CA PHE A 95 4.42 -0.05 -7.32
C PHE A 95 5.03 -0.89 -6.20
N PHE A 96 4.32 -1.91 -5.73
CA PHE A 96 4.78 -2.84 -4.69
C PHE A 96 5.49 -4.06 -5.28
N ARG A 97 5.04 -4.52 -6.45
CA ARG A 97 5.59 -5.70 -7.13
C ARG A 97 6.90 -5.40 -7.85
N ASP A 98 6.95 -4.28 -8.56
CA ASP A 98 8.00 -3.96 -9.51
C ASP A 98 9.00 -2.90 -8.97
N ILE A 99 9.15 -2.81 -7.62
CA ILE A 99 10.00 -1.79 -6.94
C ILE A 99 11.42 -1.73 -7.52
N LEU A 100 12.08 -2.88 -7.66
CA LEU A 100 13.46 -2.92 -8.15
C LEU A 100 13.55 -2.47 -9.61
N GLU A 101 12.55 -2.81 -10.42
CA GLU A 101 12.49 -2.39 -11.80
C GLU A 101 12.25 -0.86 -11.92
N ILE A 102 11.37 -0.33 -11.08
CA ILE A 102 11.15 1.13 -11.02
C ILE A 102 12.43 1.84 -10.60
N ILE A 103 13.19 1.33 -9.63
CA ILE A 103 14.46 1.91 -9.19
C ILE A 103 15.51 1.84 -10.31
N ASN A 104 15.57 0.74 -11.07
CA ASN A 104 16.47 0.62 -12.21
C ASN A 104 16.12 1.62 -13.32
N LEU A 105 14.84 1.85 -13.57
CA LEU A 105 14.37 2.83 -14.55
C LEU A 105 14.55 4.27 -14.08
N VAL A 106 14.30 4.55 -12.80
CA VAL A 106 14.33 5.86 -12.16
C VAL A 106 15.16 5.77 -10.87
N PRO A 107 16.51 5.85 -10.92
CA PRO A 107 17.38 5.66 -9.75
C PRO A 107 17.07 6.61 -8.59
N SER A 108 16.60 7.83 -8.88
CA SER A 108 16.17 8.80 -7.85
C SER A 108 14.99 8.33 -7.01
N ALA A 109 14.20 7.35 -7.51
CA ALA A 109 13.07 6.77 -6.78
C ALA A 109 13.52 5.96 -5.55
N LYS A 110 14.77 5.46 -5.50
CA LYS A 110 15.28 4.67 -4.37
C LYS A 110 15.07 5.38 -3.03
N LYS A 111 15.53 6.63 -2.92
CA LYS A 111 15.36 7.43 -1.69
C LYS A 111 13.88 7.62 -1.31
N HIS A 112 13.00 7.66 -2.31
CA HIS A 112 11.57 7.78 -2.07
C HIS A 112 11.00 6.48 -1.47
N PHE A 113 11.41 5.32 -1.97
CA PHE A 113 11.02 4.03 -1.42
C PHE A 113 11.57 3.80 -0.01
N GLU A 114 12.86 4.11 0.22
CA GLU A 114 13.47 4.06 1.55
C GLU A 114 12.66 4.88 2.56
N LYS A 115 12.37 6.13 2.23
CA LYS A 115 11.55 7.01 3.07
C LYS A 115 10.15 6.44 3.32
N GLN A 116 9.52 5.80 2.34
CA GLN A 116 8.19 5.20 2.52
C GLN A 116 8.22 4.02 3.47
N ILE A 117 9.24 3.17 3.41
CA ILE A 117 9.42 2.06 4.35
C ILE A 117 9.56 2.61 5.76
N ASP A 118 10.43 3.60 5.96
CA ASP A 118 10.62 4.25 7.24
C ASP A 118 9.34 4.91 7.77
N ASP A 119 8.60 5.62 6.91
CA ASP A 119 7.34 6.25 7.27
C ASP A 119 6.31 5.22 7.75
N VAL A 120 6.19 4.05 7.08
CA VAL A 120 5.29 2.96 7.47
C VAL A 120 5.71 2.32 8.79
N ILE A 121 7.00 2.03 8.97
CA ILE A 121 7.54 1.48 10.21
C ILE A 121 7.30 2.44 11.38
N ASN A 122 7.62 3.71 11.20
CA ASN A 122 7.43 4.73 12.23
C ASN A 122 5.95 4.97 12.56
N PHE A 123 5.07 4.88 11.57
CA PHE A 123 3.62 4.93 11.75
C PHE A 123 3.14 3.79 12.66
N ASN A 124 3.55 2.54 12.37
CA ASN A 124 3.17 1.38 13.17
C ASN A 124 3.73 1.45 14.60
N LYS A 125 4.97 1.92 14.77
CA LYS A 125 5.52 2.17 16.14
C LYS A 125 4.67 3.14 16.93
N LYS A 126 4.22 4.24 16.33
CA LYS A 126 3.32 5.21 16.97
C LYS A 126 1.98 4.57 17.35
N ALA A 127 1.40 3.74 16.47
CA ALA A 127 0.16 3.03 16.75
C ALA A 127 0.29 2.06 17.92
N ILE A 128 1.39 1.31 18.00
CA ILE A 128 1.69 0.41 19.13
C ILE A 128 1.84 1.22 20.43
N ASN A 129 2.64 2.30 20.43
CA ASN A 129 2.84 3.12 21.61
C ASN A 129 1.53 3.71 22.13
N LEU A 130 0.65 4.18 21.25
CA LEU A 130 -0.67 4.65 21.61
C LEU A 130 -1.55 3.53 22.19
N SER A 131 -1.47 2.34 21.59
CA SER A 131 -2.19 1.15 22.09
C SER A 131 -1.74 0.73 23.48
N ILE A 132 -0.44 0.85 23.79
CA ILE A 132 0.11 0.62 25.14
C ILE A 132 -0.41 1.68 26.11
N GLN A 133 -0.36 2.97 25.73
CA GLN A 133 -0.84 4.08 26.57
C GLN A 133 -2.33 3.96 26.89
N LYS A 134 -3.13 3.49 25.92
CA LYS A 134 -4.57 3.24 26.11
C LYS A 134 -4.88 1.93 26.84
N GLY A 135 -3.86 1.14 27.15
CA GLY A 135 -3.99 -0.13 27.87
C GLY A 135 -4.55 -1.28 27.02
N PHE A 136 -4.44 -1.21 25.68
CA PHE A 136 -4.84 -2.30 24.77
C PHE A 136 -3.71 -3.31 24.53
N MET A 137 -2.45 -2.86 24.58
CA MET A 137 -1.28 -3.71 24.43
C MET A 137 -0.43 -3.70 25.71
N ILE A 138 0.28 -4.79 25.96
CA ILE A 138 1.27 -4.89 27.04
C ILE A 138 2.48 -3.99 26.71
N LYS A 139 3.26 -3.64 27.74
CA LYS A 139 4.55 -3.01 27.52
C LYS A 139 5.48 -3.92 26.73
N GLU A 140 6.46 -3.33 26.07
CA GLU A 140 7.46 -4.07 25.31
C GLU A 140 8.10 -5.17 26.17
N PRO A 141 8.09 -6.44 25.71
CA PRO A 141 8.63 -7.57 26.50
C PRO A 141 10.12 -7.45 26.79
N HIS A 142 10.89 -6.92 25.84
CA HIS A 142 12.32 -6.62 25.94
C HIS A 142 12.65 -5.51 24.94
N GLU A 143 13.76 -4.83 25.13
CA GLU A 143 14.20 -3.72 24.28
C GLU A 143 14.31 -4.16 22.80
N GLY A 144 13.74 -3.36 21.92
CA GLY A 144 13.77 -3.58 20.47
C GLY A 144 12.74 -4.60 19.93
N HIS A 145 11.97 -5.28 20.80
CA HIS A 145 10.99 -6.27 20.39
C HIS A 145 9.94 -5.70 19.43
N TYR A 146 9.32 -4.59 19.80
CA TYR A 146 8.30 -3.97 18.95
C TYR A 146 8.89 -3.34 17.67
N ASN A 147 10.18 -3.03 17.65
CA ASN A 147 10.85 -2.63 16.43
C ASN A 147 10.91 -3.78 15.41
N LEU A 148 11.28 -4.99 15.85
CA LEU A 148 11.28 -6.19 15.00
C LEU A 148 9.86 -6.62 14.64
N PHE A 149 8.93 -6.53 15.58
CA PHE A 149 7.53 -6.85 15.34
C PHE A 149 6.93 -6.03 14.19
N VAL A 150 7.12 -4.71 14.16
CA VAL A 150 6.59 -3.88 13.08
C VAL A 150 7.24 -4.15 11.73
N GLN A 151 8.53 -4.53 11.71
CA GLN A 151 9.21 -4.97 10.49
C GLN A 151 8.62 -6.27 9.96
N ASN A 152 8.32 -7.24 10.83
CA ASN A 152 7.66 -8.49 10.45
C ASN A 152 6.25 -8.25 9.91
N VAL A 153 5.46 -7.38 10.55
CA VAL A 153 4.13 -6.98 10.05
C VAL A 153 4.24 -6.34 8.66
N TRP A 154 5.21 -5.45 8.48
CA TRP A 154 5.47 -4.84 7.18
C TRP A 154 5.82 -5.90 6.12
N ALA A 155 6.72 -6.83 6.42
CA ALA A 155 7.13 -7.89 5.50
C ALA A 155 5.96 -8.79 5.09
N ILE A 156 5.09 -9.18 6.04
CA ILE A 156 3.88 -9.97 5.76
C ILE A 156 2.93 -9.21 4.85
N LEU A 157 2.62 -7.96 5.17
CA LEU A 157 1.73 -7.14 4.36
C LEU A 157 2.31 -6.88 2.96
N HIS A 158 3.63 -6.75 2.84
CA HIS A 158 4.30 -6.54 1.56
C HIS A 158 4.29 -7.81 0.70
N SER A 159 4.52 -8.98 1.29
CA SER A 159 4.54 -10.27 0.59
C SER A 159 3.14 -10.80 0.25
N TRP A 160 2.10 -10.32 0.92
CA TRP A 160 0.73 -10.80 0.73
C TRP A 160 0.23 -10.63 -0.71
N LEU A 161 0.51 -9.48 -1.34
CA LEU A 161 0.11 -9.22 -2.72
C LEU A 161 0.78 -10.18 -3.70
N THR A 162 2.09 -10.42 -3.55
CA THR A 162 2.84 -11.37 -4.36
C THR A 162 2.30 -12.79 -4.19
N LYS A 163 2.05 -13.21 -2.94
CA LYS A 163 1.42 -14.50 -2.65
C LYS A 163 0.07 -14.64 -3.36
N ARG A 164 -0.76 -13.59 -3.34
CA ARG A 164 -2.04 -13.58 -4.02
C ARG A 164 -1.90 -13.74 -5.54
N GLU A 165 -0.96 -13.06 -6.16
CA GLU A 165 -0.71 -13.15 -7.60
C GLU A 165 -0.19 -14.52 -8.01
N VAL A 166 0.74 -15.11 -7.25
CA VAL A 166 1.31 -16.45 -7.51
C VAL A 166 0.27 -17.55 -7.38
N LEU A 167 -0.61 -17.48 -6.39
CA LEU A 167 -1.66 -18.48 -6.18
C LEU A 167 -2.83 -18.35 -7.17
N GLY A 168 -2.82 -17.34 -8.05
CA GLY A 168 -3.82 -17.12 -9.09
C GLY A 168 -5.23 -16.90 -8.52
N ASN A 169 -6.25 -17.53 -9.16
CA ASN A 169 -7.66 -17.40 -8.76
C ASN A 169 -8.03 -18.02 -7.41
N ARG A 170 -7.10 -18.57 -6.67
CA ARG A 170 -7.34 -18.92 -5.27
C ARG A 170 -7.63 -17.62 -4.54
N LYS A 171 -8.83 -17.51 -3.99
CA LYS A 171 -9.30 -16.35 -3.22
C LYS A 171 -8.44 -16.17 -1.97
N VAL A 172 -7.31 -15.47 -2.11
CA VAL A 172 -6.66 -14.87 -0.95
C VAL A 172 -7.44 -13.59 -0.68
N SER A 173 -8.33 -13.63 0.29
CA SER A 173 -9.20 -12.51 0.60
C SER A 173 -8.43 -11.42 1.34
N LEU A 174 -8.93 -10.18 1.31
CA LEU A 174 -8.42 -9.13 2.19
C LEU A 174 -8.57 -9.51 3.66
N ASP A 175 -9.65 -10.22 3.99
CA ASP A 175 -9.96 -10.72 5.32
C ASP A 175 -8.82 -11.58 5.86
N ASP A 176 -8.27 -12.49 5.05
CA ASP A 176 -7.16 -13.37 5.45
C ASP A 176 -5.91 -12.56 5.80
N ALA A 177 -5.62 -11.52 5.04
CA ALA A 177 -4.45 -10.67 5.31
C ALA A 177 -4.64 -9.82 6.58
N VAL A 178 -5.83 -9.27 6.77
CA VAL A 178 -6.19 -8.53 8.00
C VAL A 178 -6.11 -9.44 9.21
N LEU A 179 -6.71 -10.64 9.14
CA LEU A 179 -6.68 -11.63 10.19
C LEU A 179 -5.25 -12.07 10.53
N ALA A 180 -4.40 -12.33 9.53
CA ALA A 180 -3.01 -12.71 9.76
C ALA A 180 -2.24 -11.68 10.59
N VAL A 181 -2.45 -10.39 10.31
CA VAL A 181 -1.83 -9.31 11.08
C VAL A 181 -2.44 -9.19 12.48
N LEU A 182 -3.76 -9.32 12.62
CA LEU A 182 -4.42 -9.26 13.93
C LEU A 182 -3.99 -10.43 14.83
N GLU A 183 -3.85 -11.65 14.29
CA GLU A 183 -3.36 -12.81 15.03
C GLU A 183 -1.93 -12.60 15.55
N MET A 184 -1.07 -11.92 14.79
CA MET A 184 0.27 -11.56 15.28
C MET A 184 0.21 -10.62 16.50
N HIS A 185 -0.77 -9.71 16.54
CA HIS A 185 -0.94 -8.79 17.67
C HIS A 185 -1.53 -9.48 18.90
N PHE A 186 -2.27 -10.58 18.72
CA PHE A 186 -3.07 -11.21 19.77
C PHE A 186 -2.29 -11.55 21.04
N LEU A 187 -1.05 -12.02 20.91
CA LEU A 187 -0.19 -12.38 22.03
C LEU A 187 0.23 -11.17 22.89
N TYR A 188 0.20 -9.97 22.31
CA TYR A 188 0.59 -8.73 22.96
C TYR A 188 -0.59 -7.92 23.48
N LEU A 189 -1.82 -8.41 23.31
CA LEU A 189 -3.02 -7.74 23.76
C LEU A 189 -3.26 -7.99 25.25
N THR A 190 -3.61 -6.95 25.99
CA THR A 190 -4.17 -7.05 27.34
C THR A 190 -5.58 -7.67 27.30
N LYS A 191 -6.18 -7.93 28.47
CA LYS A 191 -7.60 -8.35 28.55
C LYS A 191 -8.51 -7.35 27.83
N LYS A 192 -8.28 -6.05 27.98
CA LYS A 192 -9.02 -4.98 27.29
C LYS A 192 -8.81 -5.04 25.76
N GLY A 193 -7.57 -5.23 25.31
CA GLY A 193 -7.24 -5.36 23.90
C GLY A 193 -7.84 -6.60 23.25
N LYS A 194 -7.89 -7.73 23.96
CA LYS A 194 -8.56 -8.96 23.49
C LYS A 194 -10.05 -8.79 23.29
N GLY A 195 -10.73 -7.98 24.12
CA GLY A 195 -12.13 -7.61 23.89
C GLY A 195 -12.32 -6.97 22.50
N LEU A 196 -11.51 -5.92 22.19
CA LEU A 196 -11.56 -5.27 20.88
C LEU A 196 -11.19 -6.21 19.73
N TYR A 197 -10.25 -7.12 19.92
CA TYR A 197 -9.87 -8.11 18.90
C TYR A 197 -11.06 -8.96 18.48
N TYR A 198 -11.87 -9.46 19.42
CA TYR A 198 -13.05 -10.26 19.09
C TYR A 198 -14.12 -9.43 18.37
N ASP A 199 -14.36 -8.19 18.81
CA ASP A 199 -15.29 -7.27 18.14
C ASP A 199 -14.84 -7.00 16.69
N TRP A 200 -13.55 -6.76 16.46
CA TRP A 200 -13.00 -6.56 15.11
C TRP A 200 -13.11 -7.81 14.25
N LYS A 201 -12.82 -8.98 14.79
CA LYS A 201 -12.89 -10.27 14.08
C LYS A 201 -14.27 -10.52 13.50
N GLU A 202 -15.33 -10.15 14.21
CA GLU A 202 -16.72 -10.25 13.74
C GLU A 202 -17.05 -9.20 12.67
N GLN A 203 -16.38 -8.05 12.70
CA GLN A 203 -16.66 -6.94 11.80
C GLN A 203 -15.84 -6.98 10.50
N ILE A 204 -14.73 -7.71 10.45
CA ILE A 204 -13.84 -7.78 9.27
C ILE A 204 -14.59 -8.02 7.97
N PRO A 205 -15.49 -9.01 7.83
CA PRO A 205 -16.21 -9.27 6.58
C PRO A 205 -17.03 -8.07 6.10
N LYS A 206 -17.59 -7.28 7.01
CA LYS A 206 -18.36 -6.06 6.70
C LYS A 206 -17.46 -4.90 6.30
N MET A 207 -16.33 -4.72 6.97
CA MET A 207 -15.38 -3.63 6.74
C MET A 207 -14.63 -3.78 5.41
N VAL A 208 -14.32 -5.02 5.02
CA VAL A 208 -13.58 -5.32 3.79
C VAL A 208 -14.45 -5.21 2.54
N GLN A 209 -15.77 -5.39 2.64
CA GLN A 209 -16.73 -5.25 1.52
C GLN A 209 -17.03 -3.80 1.13
N GLY A 210 -16.60 -2.80 1.90
CA GLY A 210 -16.80 -1.38 1.61
C GLY A 210 -16.16 -0.94 0.29
N LYS A 211 -16.72 0.11 -0.35
CA LYS A 211 -16.26 0.65 -1.64
C LYS A 211 -14.75 0.95 -1.62
N PHE A 212 -14.05 0.45 -2.64
CA PHE A 212 -12.65 0.77 -2.89
C PHE A 212 -12.52 2.29 -3.15
N ILE A 213 -11.65 2.96 -2.42
CA ILE A 213 -11.04 4.20 -2.93
C ILE A 213 -9.99 3.73 -3.93
N ILE A 214 -10.37 3.59 -5.19
CA ILE A 214 -9.43 3.41 -6.30
C ILE A 214 -8.85 4.80 -6.54
N ILE A 215 -7.55 4.91 -6.37
CA ILE A 215 -6.78 6.10 -6.77
C ILE A 215 -6.78 6.19 -8.29
#